data_4c3f0431498b75660bc04348f9687141
#
_entry.id   4c3f0431498b75660bc04348f9687141
#
_cell.length_a   1.000
_cell.length_b   1.000
_cell.length_c   1.000
_cell.angle_alpha   90.00
_cell.angle_beta   90.00
_cell.angle_gamma   90.00
#
_symmetry.space_group_name_H-M   'P 1'
#
loop_
_entity.id
_entity.type
_entity.pdbx_description
1 polymer ?
#
loop_
_entity_poly.entity_id
_entity_poly.type
_entity_poly.pdbx_seq_one_letter_code
_entity_poly.pdbx_strand_id
1 'polypeptide(L)'
;MTSRTVLITGASRGIGFAAAQRFADRDLRVIGIARTPPETPFPGAFHALDVAANDFAGRLAAIVAETPVDVLVNNAGMGRMAPLGQIKLADFDAVVALNLTATMVATQACLPHMRGQRWGRVINLSSRAALGKEGRTSYAATKAGIMGFTRTWALELAAEGVTVNCIAPGPIDTEMFRRTNPADSAATKAILASLPVKRMGRPEEVAAAIEFFAGEDAGFTTGQVLYVCGGITVAKDPL
;
A
#
# COMPACT_ATOMS: atom_id res chain seq x y z
N MET A 1 22.42 -13.04 12.56
CA MET A 1 21.21 -13.23 11.75
C MET A 1 21.31 -12.25 10.60
N THR A 2 21.13 -12.69 9.36
CA THR A 2 21.10 -11.78 8.20
C THR A 2 19.89 -10.86 8.34
N SER A 3 20.10 -9.54 8.20
CA SER A 3 19.01 -8.55 8.24
C SER A 3 18.00 -8.85 7.13
N ARG A 4 16.70 -8.91 7.44
CA ARG A 4 15.64 -9.12 6.45
C ARG A 4 15.54 -7.95 5.48
N THR A 5 15.15 -8.25 4.25
CA THR A 5 14.97 -7.24 3.20
C THR A 5 13.49 -6.91 3.01
N VAL A 6 13.18 -5.62 3.03
CA VAL A 6 11.83 -5.07 2.76
C VAL A 6 11.84 -4.31 1.44
N LEU A 7 10.94 -4.67 0.53
CA LEU A 7 10.69 -3.92 -0.69
C LEU A 7 9.38 -3.15 -0.58
N ILE A 8 9.42 -1.85 -0.91
CA ILE A 8 8.27 -0.95 -0.81
C ILE A 8 8.03 -0.27 -2.15
N THR A 9 6.86 -0.46 -2.74
CA THR A 9 6.44 0.29 -3.93
C THR A 9 5.78 1.61 -3.54
N GLY A 10 6.00 2.67 -4.32
CA GLY A 10 5.53 4.02 -4.00
C GLY A 10 6.23 4.62 -2.78
N ALA A 11 7.55 4.36 -2.65
CA ALA A 11 8.34 4.63 -1.47
C ALA A 11 8.88 6.08 -1.36
N SER A 12 8.67 6.93 -2.37
CA SER A 12 9.32 8.27 -2.39
C SER A 12 8.68 9.30 -1.46
N ARG A 13 7.48 9.07 -0.93
CA ARG A 13 6.75 10.00 -0.06
C ARG A 13 5.61 9.35 0.71
N GLY A 14 5.01 10.10 1.63
CA GLY A 14 3.82 9.70 2.38
C GLY A 14 4.00 8.38 3.12
N ILE A 15 2.99 7.49 3.03
CA ILE A 15 2.98 6.21 3.77
C ILE A 15 4.19 5.33 3.41
N GLY A 16 4.53 5.23 2.13
CA GLY A 16 5.65 4.40 1.69
C GLY A 16 7.00 4.88 2.22
N PHE A 17 7.22 6.19 2.25
CA PHE A 17 8.45 6.76 2.82
C PHE A 17 8.50 6.61 4.34
N ALA A 18 7.38 6.85 5.04
CA ALA A 18 7.29 6.63 6.48
C ALA A 18 7.53 5.15 6.87
N ALA A 19 7.02 4.21 6.06
CA ALA A 19 7.32 2.79 6.25
C ALA A 19 8.81 2.48 6.01
N ALA A 20 9.44 3.08 4.99
CA ALA A 20 10.87 2.91 4.71
C ALA A 20 11.73 3.38 5.89
N GLN A 21 11.46 4.58 6.42
CA GLN A 21 12.14 5.09 7.62
C GLN A 21 11.98 4.12 8.80
N ARG A 22 10.76 3.69 9.07
CA ARG A 22 10.45 2.83 10.20
C ARG A 22 11.14 1.47 10.14
N PHE A 23 11.29 0.88 8.95
CA PHE A 23 12.03 -0.36 8.77
C PHE A 23 13.55 -0.18 8.88
N ALA A 24 14.08 0.94 8.37
CA ALA A 24 15.48 1.28 8.53
C ALA A 24 15.85 1.50 10.01
N ASP A 25 14.99 2.13 10.81
CA ASP A 25 15.16 2.31 12.24
C ASP A 25 15.14 0.97 13.04
N ARG A 26 14.78 -0.14 12.38
CA ARG A 26 14.80 -1.52 12.88
C ARG A 26 15.92 -2.36 12.27
N ASP A 27 16.91 -1.72 11.66
CA ASP A 27 18.05 -2.36 11.00
C ASP A 27 17.68 -3.36 9.89
N LEU A 28 16.49 -3.21 9.26
CA LEU A 28 16.13 -3.98 8.08
C LEU A 28 16.74 -3.34 6.83
N ARG A 29 17.11 -4.17 5.85
CA ARG A 29 17.50 -3.68 4.53
C ARG A 29 16.28 -3.19 3.78
N VAL A 30 16.24 -1.92 3.37
CA VAL A 30 15.10 -1.33 2.69
C VAL A 30 15.41 -1.08 1.21
N ILE A 31 14.49 -1.51 0.35
CA ILE A 31 14.47 -1.22 -1.09
C ILE A 31 13.22 -0.42 -1.39
N GLY A 32 13.38 0.78 -1.91
CA GLY A 32 12.28 1.63 -2.36
C GLY A 32 12.17 1.66 -3.88
N ILE A 33 10.93 1.56 -4.37
CA ILE A 33 10.61 1.75 -5.79
C ILE A 33 9.59 2.87 -5.92
N ALA A 34 9.88 3.87 -6.74
CA ALA A 34 8.94 4.88 -7.22
C ALA A 34 9.48 5.56 -8.47
N ARG A 35 8.62 6.29 -9.20
CA ARG A 35 9.03 7.00 -10.44
C ARG A 35 10.05 8.10 -10.21
N THR A 36 9.91 8.82 -9.10
CA THR A 36 10.75 9.95 -8.73
C THR A 36 11.42 9.67 -7.38
N PRO A 37 12.71 9.96 -7.22
CA PRO A 37 13.35 9.91 -5.91
C PRO A 37 12.64 10.79 -4.88
N PRO A 38 12.78 10.50 -3.58
CA PRO A 38 12.28 11.37 -2.53
C PRO A 38 13.11 12.68 -2.47
N GLU A 39 12.51 13.72 -1.89
CA GLU A 39 13.18 15.02 -1.68
C GLU A 39 14.29 14.95 -0.61
N THR A 40 14.17 14.01 0.32
CA THR A 40 15.14 13.72 1.38
C THR A 40 15.88 12.41 1.07
N PRO A 41 17.10 12.18 1.59
CA PRO A 41 17.80 10.92 1.40
C PRO A 41 16.92 9.72 1.77
N PHE A 42 16.85 8.73 0.87
CA PHE A 42 16.11 7.51 1.12
C PHE A 42 16.88 6.61 2.09
N PRO A 43 16.22 6.00 3.09
CA PRO A 43 16.90 5.18 4.10
C PRO A 43 17.16 3.75 3.58
N GLY A 44 17.91 3.61 2.50
CA GLY A 44 18.21 2.33 1.86
C GLY A 44 18.49 2.44 0.36
N ALA A 45 18.37 1.35 -0.38
CA ALA A 45 18.49 1.37 -1.83
C ALA A 45 17.20 1.93 -2.48
N PHE A 46 17.34 2.80 -3.48
CA PHE A 46 16.20 3.38 -4.19
C PHE A 46 16.33 3.15 -5.70
N HIS A 47 15.28 2.64 -6.31
CA HIS A 47 15.18 2.41 -7.75
C HIS A 47 14.11 3.32 -8.35
N ALA A 48 14.53 4.23 -9.23
CA ALA A 48 13.61 5.05 -10.03
C ALA A 48 12.96 4.18 -11.10
N LEU A 49 11.73 3.72 -10.85
CA LEU A 49 11.02 2.76 -11.68
C LEU A 49 9.51 3.01 -11.64
N ASP A 50 8.88 3.09 -12.82
CA ASP A 50 7.42 3.15 -12.91
C ASP A 50 6.84 1.74 -12.84
N VAL A 51 6.07 1.47 -11.79
CA VAL A 51 5.44 0.16 -11.59
C VAL A 51 4.35 -0.16 -12.62
N ALA A 52 3.89 0.83 -13.39
CA ALA A 52 2.94 0.65 -14.48
C ALA A 52 3.61 0.57 -15.87
N ALA A 53 4.95 0.65 -15.95
CA ALA A 53 5.67 0.54 -17.20
C ALA A 53 5.71 -0.92 -17.70
N ASN A 54 5.77 -1.10 -19.02
CA ASN A 54 5.81 -2.42 -19.65
C ASN A 54 7.04 -3.26 -19.26
N ASP A 55 8.15 -2.61 -18.94
CA ASP A 55 9.40 -3.24 -18.54
C ASP A 55 9.50 -3.50 -17.02
N PHE A 56 8.48 -3.12 -16.24
CA PHE A 56 8.48 -3.24 -14.78
C PHE A 56 8.80 -4.66 -14.31
N ALA A 57 8.14 -5.67 -14.88
CA ALA A 57 8.33 -7.05 -14.47
C ALA A 57 9.79 -7.51 -14.62
N GLY A 58 10.43 -7.21 -15.76
CA GLY A 58 11.82 -7.58 -16.04
C GLY A 58 12.81 -6.84 -15.14
N ARG A 59 12.62 -5.53 -14.95
CA ARG A 59 13.47 -4.72 -14.06
C ARG A 59 13.34 -5.13 -12.61
N LEU A 60 12.13 -5.41 -12.15
CA LEU A 60 11.90 -5.89 -10.79
C LEU A 60 12.52 -7.28 -10.59
N ALA A 61 12.39 -8.20 -11.56
CA ALA A 61 13.02 -9.52 -11.49
C ALA A 61 14.54 -9.43 -11.32
N ALA A 62 15.21 -8.51 -12.01
CA ALA A 62 16.64 -8.26 -11.83
C ALA A 62 16.97 -7.77 -10.39
N ILE A 63 16.19 -6.81 -9.85
CA ILE A 63 16.38 -6.29 -8.49
C ILE A 63 16.23 -7.41 -7.44
N VAL A 64 15.17 -8.23 -7.52
CA VAL A 64 14.93 -9.27 -6.52
C VAL A 64 15.86 -10.49 -6.68
N ALA A 65 16.43 -10.71 -7.85
CA ALA A 65 17.47 -11.72 -8.07
C ALA A 65 18.80 -11.31 -7.39
N GLU A 66 19.16 -10.03 -7.45
CA GLU A 66 20.34 -9.48 -6.77
C GLU A 66 20.13 -9.37 -5.25
N THR A 67 18.95 -8.94 -4.84
CA THR A 67 18.62 -8.73 -3.41
C THR A 67 17.29 -9.39 -3.10
N PRO A 68 17.29 -10.65 -2.63
CA PRO A 68 16.08 -11.39 -2.27
C PRO A 68 15.23 -10.67 -1.22
N VAL A 69 13.90 -10.69 -1.39
CA VAL A 69 12.95 -9.90 -0.63
C VAL A 69 12.14 -10.79 0.32
N ASP A 70 12.19 -10.48 1.61
CA ASP A 70 11.47 -11.18 2.68
C ASP A 70 10.09 -10.57 2.95
N VAL A 71 9.99 -9.24 2.85
CA VAL A 71 8.79 -8.47 3.11
C VAL A 71 8.48 -7.58 1.91
N LEU A 72 7.27 -7.69 1.36
CA LEU A 72 6.79 -6.84 0.28
C LEU A 72 5.67 -5.93 0.78
N VAL A 73 5.83 -4.61 0.59
CA VAL A 73 4.80 -3.61 0.84
C VAL A 73 4.30 -3.05 -0.50
N ASN A 74 3.14 -3.50 -0.94
CA ASN A 74 2.46 -3.00 -2.13
C ASN A 74 1.70 -1.71 -1.80
N ASN A 75 2.42 -0.58 -1.79
CA ASN A 75 1.87 0.72 -1.42
C ASN A 75 1.61 1.64 -2.62
N ALA A 76 2.28 1.44 -3.76
CA ALA A 76 2.03 2.25 -4.95
C ALA A 76 0.54 2.28 -5.31
N GLY A 77 0.03 3.46 -5.60
CA GLY A 77 -1.37 3.61 -5.95
C GLY A 77 -1.70 5.00 -6.44
N MET A 78 -2.69 5.07 -7.31
CA MET A 78 -3.26 6.33 -7.76
C MET A 78 -4.78 6.24 -7.87
N GLY A 79 -5.45 7.41 -7.89
CA GLY A 79 -6.88 7.52 -8.19
C GLY A 79 -7.14 8.58 -9.25
N ARG A 80 -8.13 8.32 -10.08
CA ARG A 80 -8.74 9.31 -10.97
C ARG A 80 -10.15 9.55 -10.49
N MET A 81 -10.52 10.82 -10.34
CA MET A 81 -11.87 11.20 -9.88
C MET A 81 -12.72 11.55 -11.09
N ALA A 82 -13.86 10.88 -11.20
CA ALA A 82 -14.90 11.22 -12.18
C ALA A 82 -16.25 10.63 -11.73
N PRO A 83 -17.37 11.32 -11.95
CA PRO A 83 -18.70 10.73 -11.87
C PRO A 83 -18.83 9.55 -12.85
N LEU A 84 -19.69 8.58 -12.57
CA LEU A 84 -19.84 7.35 -13.36
C LEU A 84 -20.01 7.63 -14.87
N GLY A 85 -20.83 8.60 -15.26
CA GLY A 85 -21.05 8.96 -16.65
C GLY A 85 -19.90 9.68 -17.36
N GLN A 86 -18.80 9.99 -16.67
CA GLN A 86 -17.66 10.76 -17.19
C GLN A 86 -16.33 10.02 -17.08
N ILE A 87 -16.35 8.75 -16.69
CA ILE A 87 -15.13 7.94 -16.56
C ILE A 87 -14.59 7.64 -17.97
N LYS A 88 -13.34 8.04 -18.21
CA LYS A 88 -12.63 7.68 -19.44
C LYS A 88 -12.01 6.29 -19.26
N LEU A 89 -12.17 5.41 -20.25
CA LEU A 89 -11.61 4.05 -20.21
C LEU A 89 -10.09 4.07 -20.00
N ALA A 90 -9.37 4.95 -20.68
CA ALA A 90 -7.92 5.08 -20.50
C ALA A 90 -7.52 5.46 -19.05
N ASP A 91 -8.32 6.28 -18.36
CA ASP A 91 -8.08 6.60 -16.94
C ASP A 91 -8.39 5.39 -16.03
N PHE A 92 -9.42 4.61 -16.37
CA PHE A 92 -9.75 3.37 -15.66
C PHE A 92 -8.61 2.35 -15.82
N ASP A 93 -8.17 2.11 -17.06
CA ASP A 93 -7.10 1.16 -17.38
C ASP A 93 -5.78 1.54 -16.67
N ALA A 94 -5.43 2.82 -16.65
CA ALA A 94 -4.25 3.31 -15.96
C ALA A 94 -4.33 3.06 -14.43
N VAL A 95 -5.52 3.22 -13.81
CA VAL A 95 -5.71 2.92 -12.39
C VAL A 95 -5.62 1.42 -12.13
N VAL A 96 -6.16 0.58 -13.01
CA VAL A 96 -6.07 -0.89 -12.92
C VAL A 96 -4.62 -1.34 -13.05
N ALA A 97 -3.90 -0.84 -14.07
CA ALA A 97 -2.50 -1.19 -14.30
C ALA A 97 -1.62 -0.88 -13.09
N LEU A 98 -1.77 0.31 -12.52
CA LEU A 98 -0.93 0.74 -11.40
C LEU A 98 -1.35 0.09 -10.06
N ASN A 99 -2.66 -0.01 -9.78
CA ASN A 99 -3.12 -0.46 -8.46
C ASN A 99 -3.23 -1.99 -8.34
N LEU A 100 -3.62 -2.70 -9.42
CA LEU A 100 -3.83 -4.15 -9.39
C LEU A 100 -2.72 -4.91 -10.10
N THR A 101 -2.47 -4.61 -11.38
CA THR A 101 -1.49 -5.37 -12.17
C THR A 101 -0.09 -5.26 -11.54
N ALA A 102 0.35 -4.06 -11.19
CA ALA A 102 1.66 -3.87 -10.55
C ALA A 102 1.75 -4.59 -9.19
N THR A 103 0.69 -4.59 -8.39
CA THR A 103 0.62 -5.32 -7.11
C THR A 103 0.79 -6.83 -7.32
N MET A 104 0.14 -7.39 -8.33
CA MET A 104 0.27 -8.80 -8.69
C MET A 104 1.68 -9.13 -9.16
N VAL A 105 2.22 -8.35 -10.10
CA VAL A 105 3.57 -8.53 -10.66
C VAL A 105 4.64 -8.46 -9.56
N ALA A 106 4.54 -7.46 -8.66
CA ALA A 106 5.49 -7.32 -7.55
C ALA A 106 5.43 -8.52 -6.59
N THR A 107 4.23 -9.00 -6.30
CA THR A 107 4.06 -10.17 -5.43
C THR A 107 4.66 -11.41 -6.09
N GLN A 108 4.34 -11.68 -7.36
CA GLN A 108 4.89 -12.82 -8.10
C GLN A 108 6.43 -12.82 -8.15
N ALA A 109 7.06 -11.66 -8.31
CA ALA A 109 8.51 -11.53 -8.36
C ALA A 109 9.19 -11.90 -7.02
N CYS A 110 8.55 -11.62 -5.88
CA CYS A 110 9.11 -11.89 -4.55
C CYS A 110 8.82 -13.33 -4.07
N LEU A 111 7.79 -14.00 -4.58
CA LEU A 111 7.34 -15.30 -4.09
C LEU A 111 8.40 -16.42 -4.13
N PRO A 112 9.24 -16.58 -5.18
CA PRO A 112 10.20 -17.69 -5.22
C PRO A 112 11.13 -17.74 -4.01
N HIS A 113 11.65 -16.59 -3.57
CA HIS A 113 12.47 -16.49 -2.38
C HIS A 113 11.68 -16.79 -1.10
N MET A 114 10.51 -16.17 -0.92
CA MET A 114 9.65 -16.36 0.25
C MET A 114 9.24 -17.82 0.42
N ARG A 115 8.90 -18.51 -0.67
CA ARG A 115 8.59 -19.95 -0.70
C ARG A 115 9.80 -20.81 -0.33
N GLY A 116 10.95 -20.51 -0.91
CA GLY A 116 12.17 -21.28 -0.69
C GLY A 116 12.62 -21.30 0.76
N GLN A 117 12.46 -20.18 1.49
CA GLN A 117 12.78 -20.07 2.91
C GLN A 117 11.59 -20.40 3.83
N ARG A 118 10.40 -20.69 3.29
CA ARG A 118 9.15 -20.93 4.02
C ARG A 118 8.79 -19.79 5.00
N TRP A 119 9.10 -18.59 4.60
CA TRP A 119 8.79 -17.37 5.34
C TRP A 119 8.66 -16.19 4.38
N GLY A 120 7.61 -15.41 4.53
CA GLY A 120 7.41 -14.19 3.78
C GLY A 120 6.26 -13.35 4.36
N ARG A 121 6.28 -12.07 4.06
CA ARG A 121 5.22 -11.13 4.46
C ARG A 121 4.84 -10.26 3.26
N VAL A 122 3.58 -10.33 2.86
CA VAL A 122 3.01 -9.45 1.81
C VAL A 122 1.99 -8.54 2.47
N ILE A 123 2.24 -7.24 2.40
CA ILE A 123 1.36 -6.22 2.97
C ILE A 123 0.82 -5.35 1.83
N ASN A 124 -0.47 -5.44 1.58
CA ASN A 124 -1.16 -4.72 0.53
C ASN A 124 -1.80 -3.44 1.08
N LEU A 125 -1.65 -2.30 0.37
CA LEU A 125 -2.33 -1.05 0.72
C LEU A 125 -3.63 -0.89 -0.09
N SER A 126 -4.77 -1.11 0.59
CA SER A 126 -6.09 -0.78 0.09
C SER A 126 -6.48 0.66 0.47
N SER A 127 -7.73 0.89 0.77
CA SER A 127 -8.27 2.17 1.24
C SER A 127 -9.67 1.94 1.82
N ARG A 128 -10.11 2.79 2.76
CA ARG A 128 -11.51 2.82 3.15
C ARG A 128 -12.47 3.08 1.97
N ALA A 129 -11.96 3.70 0.89
CA ALA A 129 -12.74 3.92 -0.33
C ALA A 129 -13.21 2.63 -1.01
N ALA A 130 -12.63 1.48 -0.68
CA ALA A 130 -13.12 0.16 -1.10
C ALA A 130 -14.56 -0.15 -0.63
N LEU A 131 -15.01 0.53 0.43
CA LEU A 131 -16.40 0.44 0.92
C LEU A 131 -17.38 1.33 0.13
N GLY A 132 -16.90 2.06 -0.86
CA GLY A 132 -17.65 3.02 -1.66
C GLY A 132 -17.29 4.47 -1.31
N LYS A 133 -17.09 5.27 -2.35
CA LYS A 133 -16.92 6.72 -2.26
C LYS A 133 -17.31 7.34 -3.60
N GLU A 134 -18.21 8.32 -3.54
CA GLU A 134 -18.68 9.05 -4.72
C GLU A 134 -17.51 9.62 -5.55
N GLY A 135 -17.62 9.56 -6.88
CA GLY A 135 -16.60 10.02 -7.81
C GLY A 135 -15.29 9.20 -7.82
N ARG A 136 -15.26 8.03 -7.18
CA ARG A 136 -14.05 7.20 -7.05
C ARG A 136 -14.20 5.79 -7.62
N THR A 137 -15.04 5.57 -8.61
CA THR A 137 -15.37 4.24 -9.13
C THR A 137 -14.13 3.39 -9.42
N SER A 138 -13.21 3.84 -10.28
CA SER A 138 -12.01 3.09 -10.63
C SER A 138 -11.10 2.82 -9.43
N TYR A 139 -10.92 3.83 -8.58
CA TYR A 139 -10.12 3.69 -7.37
C TYR A 139 -10.76 2.73 -6.36
N ALA A 140 -12.05 2.88 -6.09
CA ALA A 140 -12.77 2.02 -5.16
C ALA A 140 -12.76 0.56 -5.64
N ALA A 141 -13.03 0.33 -6.93
CA ALA A 141 -12.99 -1.00 -7.54
C ALA A 141 -11.62 -1.67 -7.38
N THR A 142 -10.52 -0.93 -7.69
CA THR A 142 -9.17 -1.49 -7.53
C THR A 142 -8.79 -1.72 -6.08
N LYS A 143 -9.19 -0.85 -5.15
CA LYS A 143 -8.90 -1.02 -3.72
C LYS A 143 -9.74 -2.15 -3.09
N ALA A 144 -10.94 -2.41 -3.59
CA ALA A 144 -11.70 -3.62 -3.25
C ALA A 144 -11.04 -4.88 -3.85
N GLY A 145 -10.57 -4.82 -5.10
CA GLY A 145 -9.82 -5.90 -5.73
C GLY A 145 -8.56 -6.32 -4.96
N ILE A 146 -7.83 -5.36 -4.38
CA ILE A 146 -6.69 -5.65 -3.49
C ILE A 146 -7.11 -6.46 -2.26
N MET A 147 -8.28 -6.22 -1.69
CA MET A 147 -8.81 -7.04 -0.58
C MET A 147 -9.14 -8.46 -1.05
N GLY A 148 -9.61 -8.62 -2.29
CA GLY A 148 -9.78 -9.92 -2.94
C GLY A 148 -8.46 -10.67 -3.10
N PHE A 149 -7.44 -10.02 -3.67
CA PHE A 149 -6.07 -10.57 -3.77
C PHE A 149 -5.55 -11.03 -2.40
N THR A 150 -5.69 -10.20 -1.39
CA THR A 150 -5.20 -10.48 -0.04
C THR A 150 -5.78 -11.77 0.51
N ARG A 151 -7.10 -11.98 0.39
CA ARG A 151 -7.75 -13.19 0.90
C ARG A 151 -7.39 -14.44 0.10
N THR A 152 -7.40 -14.32 -1.23
CA THR A 152 -7.05 -15.45 -2.13
C THR A 152 -5.60 -15.87 -1.91
N TRP A 153 -4.65 -14.93 -1.94
CA TRP A 153 -3.23 -15.24 -1.76
C TRP A 153 -2.92 -15.73 -0.35
N ALA A 154 -3.65 -15.29 0.67
CA ALA A 154 -3.52 -15.84 2.01
C ALA A 154 -3.82 -17.33 2.06
N LEU A 155 -4.89 -17.77 1.36
CA LEU A 155 -5.26 -19.19 1.27
C LEU A 155 -4.23 -20.00 0.49
N GLU A 156 -3.70 -19.43 -0.60
CA GLU A 156 -2.74 -20.11 -1.47
C GLU A 156 -1.35 -20.27 -0.84
N LEU A 157 -0.94 -19.30 0.02
CA LEU A 157 0.43 -19.17 0.47
C LEU A 157 0.66 -19.53 1.95
N ALA A 158 -0.40 -19.65 2.76
CA ALA A 158 -0.28 -19.88 4.19
C ALA A 158 0.50 -21.15 4.53
N ALA A 159 0.24 -22.26 3.83
CA ALA A 159 0.94 -23.53 4.01
C ALA A 159 2.44 -23.46 3.63
N GLU A 160 2.84 -22.43 2.88
CA GLU A 160 4.21 -22.18 2.47
C GLU A 160 4.95 -21.23 3.42
N GLY A 161 4.31 -20.80 4.54
CA GLY A 161 4.90 -19.91 5.54
C GLY A 161 4.81 -18.42 5.17
N VAL A 162 4.04 -18.06 4.14
CA VAL A 162 3.87 -16.68 3.71
C VAL A 162 2.53 -16.14 4.16
N THR A 163 2.52 -15.02 4.89
CA THR A 163 1.28 -14.32 5.25
C THR A 163 0.99 -13.18 4.28
N VAL A 164 -0.28 -12.95 3.99
CA VAL A 164 -0.74 -11.86 3.13
C VAL A 164 -1.82 -11.09 3.86
N ASN A 165 -1.56 -9.81 4.15
CA ASN A 165 -2.49 -8.95 4.87
C ASN A 165 -2.68 -7.62 4.14
N CYS A 166 -3.73 -6.91 4.48
CA CYS A 166 -4.11 -5.65 3.86
C CYS A 166 -4.30 -4.57 4.92
N ILE A 167 -3.82 -3.37 4.63
CA ILE A 167 -4.15 -2.18 5.39
C ILE A 167 -5.06 -1.30 4.52
N ALA A 168 -6.13 -0.78 5.11
CA ALA A 168 -7.07 0.11 4.47
C ALA A 168 -7.08 1.47 5.18
N PRO A 169 -6.20 2.41 4.78
CA PRO A 169 -6.14 3.73 5.40
C PRO A 169 -7.41 4.55 5.16
N GLY A 170 -7.74 5.37 6.16
CA GLY A 170 -8.70 6.46 6.05
C GLY A 170 -8.07 7.73 5.49
N PRO A 171 -8.56 8.90 5.90
CA PRO A 171 -7.95 10.18 5.55
C PRO A 171 -6.60 10.34 6.28
N ILE A 172 -5.51 10.22 5.52
CA ILE A 172 -4.13 10.37 6.01
C ILE A 172 -3.54 11.66 5.41
N ASP A 173 -2.86 12.43 6.24
CA ASP A 173 -2.24 13.69 5.85
C ASP A 173 -0.98 13.43 5.00
N THR A 174 -1.20 13.23 3.71
CA THR A 174 -0.18 13.01 2.68
C THR A 174 -0.27 14.10 1.62
N GLU A 175 0.81 14.29 0.87
CA GLU A 175 0.78 15.20 -0.29
C GLU A 175 -0.36 14.82 -1.27
N MET A 176 -0.56 13.53 -1.53
CA MET A 176 -1.65 13.05 -2.39
C MET A 176 -3.03 13.51 -1.86
N PHE A 177 -3.24 13.46 -0.55
CA PHE A 177 -4.49 13.92 0.07
C PHE A 177 -4.62 15.44 -0.04
N ARG A 178 -3.58 16.20 0.31
CA ARG A 178 -3.59 17.68 0.29
C ARG A 178 -3.83 18.25 -1.11
N ARG A 179 -3.29 17.61 -2.15
CA ARG A 179 -3.51 18.01 -3.57
C ARG A 179 -4.98 17.96 -3.98
N THR A 180 -5.77 17.05 -3.41
CA THR A 180 -7.19 16.89 -3.75
C THR A 180 -8.12 17.48 -2.69
N ASN A 181 -7.59 17.84 -1.52
CA ASN A 181 -8.35 18.35 -0.37
C ASN A 181 -7.54 19.49 0.29
N PRO A 182 -7.61 20.73 -0.24
CA PRO A 182 -6.97 21.88 0.40
C PRO A 182 -7.41 22.04 1.85
N ALA A 183 -6.49 22.43 2.75
CA ALA A 183 -6.71 22.44 4.20
C ALA A 183 -7.97 23.22 4.61
N ASP A 184 -8.18 24.38 4.01
CA ASP A 184 -9.28 25.29 4.35
C ASP A 184 -10.60 25.02 3.62
N SER A 185 -10.63 24.00 2.73
CA SER A 185 -11.83 23.69 1.96
C SER A 185 -12.95 23.16 2.84
N ALA A 186 -14.20 23.47 2.46
CA ALA A 186 -15.38 22.92 3.14
C ALA A 186 -15.38 21.39 3.15
N ALA A 187 -14.87 20.75 2.06
CA ALA A 187 -14.73 19.31 1.96
C ALA A 187 -13.76 18.74 3.03
N THR A 188 -12.61 19.39 3.24
CA THR A 188 -11.65 18.96 4.28
C THR A 188 -12.22 19.13 5.68
N LYS A 189 -12.92 20.25 5.95
CA LYS A 189 -13.61 20.49 7.22
C LYS A 189 -14.69 19.43 7.47
N ALA A 190 -15.47 19.08 6.46
CA ALA A 190 -16.49 18.01 6.56
C ALA A 190 -15.85 16.64 6.84
N ILE A 191 -14.72 16.32 6.17
CA ILE A 191 -13.99 15.09 6.46
C ILE A 191 -13.51 15.06 7.92
N LEU A 192 -12.92 16.14 8.41
CA LEU A 192 -12.45 16.24 9.81
C LEU A 192 -13.60 16.07 10.80
N ALA A 193 -14.74 16.71 10.53
CA ALA A 193 -15.93 16.60 11.37
C ALA A 193 -16.47 15.16 11.44
N SER A 194 -16.39 14.41 10.33
CA SER A 194 -16.85 13.01 10.25
C SER A 194 -15.92 11.99 10.91
N LEU A 195 -14.67 12.38 11.24
CA LEU A 195 -13.72 11.51 11.90
C LEU A 195 -13.98 11.44 13.41
N PRO A 196 -14.25 10.27 14.01
CA PRO A 196 -14.38 10.14 15.46
C PRO A 196 -13.18 10.68 16.23
N VAL A 197 -11.96 10.45 15.76
CA VAL A 197 -10.72 10.96 16.40
C VAL A 197 -10.45 12.45 16.15
N LYS A 198 -11.31 13.15 15.38
CA LYS A 198 -11.27 14.60 15.11
C LYS A 198 -9.96 15.14 14.55
N ARG A 199 -9.16 14.29 13.92
CA ARG A 199 -7.93 14.67 13.22
C ARG A 199 -7.65 13.74 12.04
N MET A 200 -6.83 14.20 11.12
CA MET A 200 -6.25 13.32 10.09
C MET A 200 -5.28 12.31 10.72
N GLY A 201 -5.20 11.13 10.12
CA GLY A 201 -4.13 10.20 10.42
C GLY A 201 -2.80 10.69 9.85
N ARG A 202 -1.69 10.26 10.44
CA ARG A 202 -0.34 10.53 9.95
C ARG A 202 0.20 9.32 9.19
N PRO A 203 1.09 9.50 8.20
CA PRO A 203 1.75 8.40 7.50
C PRO A 203 2.39 7.37 8.43
N GLU A 204 2.99 7.83 9.53
CA GLU A 204 3.66 7.00 10.54
C GLU A 204 2.69 6.06 11.27
N GLU A 205 1.42 6.46 11.44
CA GLU A 205 0.40 5.60 12.06
C GLU A 205 0.02 4.42 11.14
N VAL A 206 0.05 4.63 9.83
CA VAL A 206 -0.12 3.55 8.85
C VAL A 206 1.15 2.68 8.77
N ALA A 207 2.33 3.30 8.81
CA ALA A 207 3.61 2.59 8.83
C ALA A 207 3.75 1.67 10.05
N ALA A 208 3.21 2.06 11.22
CA ALA A 208 3.17 1.19 12.40
C ALA A 208 2.32 -0.07 12.18
N ALA A 209 1.18 0.05 11.48
CA ALA A 209 0.37 -1.11 11.13
C ALA A 209 1.05 -2.00 10.07
N ILE A 210 1.81 -1.40 9.13
CA ILE A 210 2.63 -2.15 8.17
C ILE A 210 3.70 -2.95 8.90
N GLU A 211 4.42 -2.34 9.84
CA GLU A 211 5.45 -3.00 10.66
C GLU A 211 4.87 -4.18 11.46
N PHE A 212 3.69 -4.02 12.06
CA PHE A 212 3.02 -5.11 12.77
C PHE A 212 2.84 -6.35 11.87
N PHE A 213 2.27 -6.18 10.67
CA PHE A 213 2.08 -7.30 9.74
C PHE A 213 3.39 -7.87 9.16
N ALA A 214 4.45 -7.08 9.15
CA ALA A 214 5.78 -7.51 8.69
C ALA A 214 6.55 -8.33 9.76
N GLY A 215 6.14 -8.25 11.02
CA GLY A 215 6.83 -8.85 12.15
C GLY A 215 6.66 -10.37 12.26
N GLU A 216 7.52 -10.97 13.08
CA GLU A 216 7.46 -12.39 13.43
C GLU A 216 6.16 -12.73 14.17
N ASP A 217 5.75 -11.86 15.11
CA ASP A 217 4.57 -12.06 15.96
C ASP A 217 3.25 -12.04 15.19
N ALA A 218 3.25 -11.55 13.94
CA ALA A 218 2.09 -11.61 13.05
C ALA A 218 1.99 -12.93 12.26
N GLY A 219 2.78 -13.94 12.58
CA GLY A 219 2.85 -15.20 11.82
C GLY A 219 1.54 -15.99 11.76
N PHE A 220 0.61 -15.80 12.71
CA PHE A 220 -0.72 -16.41 12.70
C PHE A 220 -1.82 -15.50 12.15
N THR A 221 -1.43 -14.31 11.63
CA THR A 221 -2.36 -13.33 11.06
C THR A 221 -2.20 -13.30 9.55
N THR A 222 -3.18 -13.81 8.81
CA THR A 222 -3.20 -13.79 7.34
C THR A 222 -4.62 -13.58 6.79
N GLY A 223 -4.75 -13.03 5.59
CA GLY A 223 -6.03 -12.74 4.96
C GLY A 223 -6.81 -11.57 5.55
N GLN A 224 -6.23 -10.83 6.49
CA GLN A 224 -6.92 -9.79 7.26
C GLN A 224 -6.87 -8.43 6.56
N VAL A 225 -7.90 -7.62 6.82
CA VAL A 225 -7.97 -6.22 6.40
C VAL A 225 -8.07 -5.34 7.64
N LEU A 226 -7.01 -4.58 7.92
CA LEU A 226 -6.97 -3.65 9.04
C LEU A 226 -7.27 -2.22 8.57
N TYR A 227 -8.35 -1.63 9.07
CA TYR A 227 -8.69 -0.24 8.81
C TYR A 227 -7.93 0.70 9.77
N VAL A 228 -7.00 1.49 9.23
CA VAL A 228 -6.29 2.55 9.96
C VAL A 228 -6.95 3.88 9.55
N CYS A 229 -8.11 4.19 10.15
CA CYS A 229 -9.04 5.17 9.58
C CYS A 229 -9.65 6.14 10.60
N GLY A 230 -9.18 6.16 11.84
CA GLY A 230 -9.71 7.05 12.88
C GLY A 230 -11.19 6.81 13.22
N GLY A 231 -11.68 5.58 13.00
CA GLY A 231 -13.05 5.17 13.32
C GLY A 231 -14.10 5.51 12.25
N ILE A 232 -13.73 6.16 11.14
CA ILE A 232 -14.71 6.62 10.13
C ILE A 232 -15.51 5.48 9.47
N THR A 233 -15.00 4.25 9.49
CA THR A 233 -15.70 3.08 8.92
C THR A 233 -16.72 2.45 9.86
N VAL A 234 -16.71 2.83 11.12
CA VAL A 234 -17.64 2.34 12.16
C VAL A 234 -18.42 3.48 12.81
N ALA A 235 -18.16 4.71 12.42
CA ALA A 235 -18.93 5.86 12.87
C ALA A 235 -20.36 5.70 12.38
N LYS A 236 -21.33 5.79 13.29
CA LYS A 236 -22.73 5.99 12.94
C LYS A 236 -22.91 7.45 12.51
N ASP A 237 -23.78 7.70 11.54
CA ASP A 237 -24.27 9.04 11.31
C ASP A 237 -24.82 9.59 12.64
N PRO A 238 -24.55 10.84 13.00
CA PRO A 238 -25.24 11.44 14.13
C PRO A 238 -26.74 11.37 13.84
N LEU A 239 -27.45 10.65 14.68
CA LEU A 239 -28.91 10.61 14.69
C LEU A 239 -29.46 12.02 14.95
#